data_4283988ac0a9c6645c009799f464b345
#
_entry.id   4283988ac0a9c6645c009799f464b345
#
_cell.length_a   1.000
_cell.length_b   1.000
_cell.length_c   1.000
_cell.angle_alpha   90.00
_cell.angle_beta   90.00
_cell.angle_gamma   90.00
#
_symmetry.space_group_name_H-M   'P 1'
#
loop_
_entity.id
_entity.type
_entity.pdbx_description
1 polymer ?
#
loop_
_entity_poly.entity_id
_entity_poly.type
_entity_poly.pdbx_seq_one_letter_code
_entity_poly.pdbx_strand_id
1 'polypeptide(L)'
;TIFSKNMVPIYSGGLGYGHAFTDRFFMSTQPGVRYANSDNMTTEGYYQGKTIPLRDLSLNRRYLEWAVPVVAGYALGNFVPYAGILYKDYTMKDRYEFTKTYAGEDYTVRIDETFHARHKLYALAGVNYFLADNISLGVNGSFGKRQSVQLQFNISF
;
A
#
# COMPACT_ATOMS: atom_id res chain seq x y z
N THR A 1 1.21 -19.81 -6.95
CA THR A 1 1.16 -18.35 -7.17
C THR A 1 -0.07 -18.05 -7.99
N ILE A 2 -0.85 -17.08 -7.58
CA ILE A 2 -2.10 -16.66 -8.24
C ILE A 2 -1.88 -15.26 -8.79
N PHE A 3 -2.13 -15.04 -10.06
CA PHE A 3 -2.04 -13.73 -10.71
C PHE A 3 -3.42 -13.22 -11.11
N SER A 4 -3.70 -11.96 -10.83
CA SER A 4 -4.88 -11.28 -11.33
C SER A 4 -4.57 -10.50 -12.59
N LYS A 5 -5.46 -10.59 -13.57
CA LYS A 5 -5.39 -9.82 -14.81
C LYS A 5 -6.17 -8.50 -14.77
N ASN A 6 -6.95 -8.28 -13.71
CA ASN A 6 -7.84 -7.14 -13.62
C ASN A 6 -7.18 -5.97 -12.86
N MET A 7 -7.41 -4.75 -13.33
CA MET A 7 -7.06 -3.55 -12.57
C MET A 7 -8.02 -3.39 -11.39
N VAL A 8 -7.47 -3.16 -10.21
CA VAL A 8 -8.23 -2.93 -8.98
C VAL A 8 -8.12 -1.47 -8.59
N PRO A 9 -9.23 -0.73 -8.48
CA PRO A 9 -9.18 0.65 -8.01
C PRO A 9 -8.74 0.68 -6.54
N ILE A 10 -7.84 1.62 -6.23
CA ILE A 10 -7.38 1.89 -4.87
C ILE A 10 -7.87 3.27 -4.48
N TYR A 11 -8.65 3.35 -3.42
CA TYR A 11 -9.09 4.60 -2.83
C TYR A 11 -8.17 4.95 -1.67
N SER A 12 -7.73 6.20 -1.60
CA SER A 12 -6.88 6.68 -0.52
C SER A 12 -7.27 8.07 -0.08
N GLY A 13 -7.12 8.34 1.20
CA GLY A 13 -7.35 9.65 1.79
C GLY A 13 -6.55 9.80 3.07
N GLY A 14 -6.26 11.03 3.44
CA GLY A 14 -5.51 11.34 4.66
C GLY A 14 -5.62 12.81 5.02
N LEU A 15 -5.24 13.13 6.26
CA LEU A 15 -5.18 14.49 6.78
C LEU A 15 -3.75 14.77 7.23
N GLY A 16 -3.22 15.93 6.86
CA GLY A 16 -1.88 16.34 7.26
C GLY A 16 -1.93 17.42 8.35
N TYR A 17 -1.01 17.32 9.29
CA TYR A 17 -0.72 18.36 10.26
C TYR A 17 0.79 18.58 10.35
N GLY A 18 1.22 19.84 10.33
CA GLY A 18 2.60 20.22 10.49
C GLY A 18 2.74 21.39 11.45
N HIS A 19 3.82 21.41 12.20
CA HIS A 19 4.18 22.49 13.10
C HIS A 19 5.64 22.88 12.89
N ALA A 20 5.86 24.18 12.64
CA ALA A 20 7.20 24.76 12.55
C ALA A 20 7.61 25.27 13.94
N PHE A 21 8.71 24.74 14.47
CA PHE A 21 9.29 25.17 15.75
C PHE A 21 10.23 26.38 15.57
N THR A 22 10.83 26.46 14.38
CA THR A 22 11.66 27.59 13.95
C THR A 22 11.40 27.82 12.46
N ASP A 23 11.97 28.87 11.88
CA ASP A 23 11.89 29.17 10.45
C ASP A 23 12.47 28.03 9.57
N ARG A 24 13.20 27.11 10.16
CA ARG A 24 13.85 26.01 9.43
C ARG A 24 13.48 24.63 9.91
N PHE A 25 13.14 24.45 11.19
CA PHE A 25 12.85 23.13 11.76
C PHE A 25 11.36 22.94 11.93
N PHE A 26 10.85 21.81 11.41
CA PHE A 26 9.45 21.45 11.53
C PHE A 26 9.28 19.96 11.86
N MET A 27 8.11 19.64 12.38
CA MET A 27 7.59 18.26 12.45
C MET A 27 6.25 18.19 11.75
N SER A 28 5.97 17.05 11.13
CA SER A 28 4.69 16.81 10.48
C SER A 28 4.25 15.35 10.60
N THR A 29 2.95 15.16 10.47
CA THR A 29 2.30 13.86 10.38
C THR A 29 1.20 13.93 9.34
N GLN A 30 0.98 12.84 8.61
CA GLN A 30 -0.09 12.73 7.63
C GLN A 30 -0.71 11.33 7.71
N PRO A 31 -1.51 11.07 8.75
CA PRO A 31 -2.25 9.82 8.83
C PRO A 31 -3.13 9.65 7.60
N GLY A 32 -3.14 8.43 7.09
CA GLY A 32 -3.89 8.10 5.88
C GLY A 32 -4.42 6.69 5.90
N VAL A 33 -5.44 6.47 5.08
CA VAL A 33 -6.10 5.18 4.87
C VAL A 33 -6.10 4.86 3.38
N ARG A 34 -5.87 3.59 3.06
CA ARG A 34 -6.06 3.02 1.72
C ARG A 34 -7.06 1.89 1.77
N TYR A 35 -7.94 1.87 0.82
CA TYR A 35 -8.92 0.81 0.65
C TYR A 35 -8.94 0.33 -0.79
N ALA A 36 -8.95 -0.99 -0.97
CA ALA A 36 -9.20 -1.61 -2.26
C ALA A 36 -10.17 -2.78 -2.08
N ASN A 37 -11.10 -2.89 -2.99
CA ASN A 37 -11.99 -4.04 -3.09
C ASN A 37 -12.00 -4.52 -4.52
N SER A 38 -11.78 -5.81 -4.71
CA SER A 38 -11.83 -6.45 -6.00
C SER A 38 -12.71 -7.67 -5.91
N ASP A 39 -13.78 -7.65 -6.66
CA ASP A 39 -14.68 -8.77 -6.78
C ASP A 39 -14.46 -9.49 -8.12
N ASN A 40 -14.59 -10.80 -8.13
CA ASN A 40 -14.51 -11.66 -9.32
C ASN A 40 -13.23 -11.48 -10.15
N MET A 41 -12.07 -11.41 -9.49
CA MET A 41 -10.80 -11.46 -10.19
C MET A 41 -10.64 -12.83 -10.84
N THR A 42 -10.54 -12.87 -12.17
CA THR A 42 -10.19 -14.09 -12.87
C THR A 42 -8.73 -14.44 -12.55
N THR A 43 -8.50 -15.62 -12.02
CA THR A 43 -7.18 -16.06 -11.59
C THR A 43 -6.84 -17.41 -12.21
N GLU A 44 -5.57 -17.66 -12.40
CA GLU A 44 -5.05 -18.98 -12.80
C GLU A 44 -4.29 -19.57 -11.60
N GLY A 45 -4.59 -20.81 -11.26
CA GLY A 45 -3.87 -21.50 -10.20
C GLY A 45 -2.64 -22.23 -10.75
N TYR A 46 -1.49 -22.08 -10.08
CA TYR A 46 -0.26 -22.80 -10.40
C TYR A 46 0.18 -23.65 -9.21
N TYR A 47 0.43 -24.91 -9.47
CA TYR A 47 1.00 -25.83 -8.49
C TYR A 47 2.22 -26.51 -9.10
N GLN A 48 3.36 -26.44 -8.43
CA GLN A 48 4.63 -26.99 -8.91
C GLN A 48 4.98 -26.59 -10.35
N GLY A 49 4.68 -25.34 -10.73
CA GLY A 49 4.96 -24.81 -12.06
C GLY A 49 3.95 -25.24 -13.15
N LYS A 50 2.91 -25.99 -12.81
CA LYS A 50 1.83 -26.37 -13.74
C LYS A 50 0.57 -25.58 -13.45
N THR A 51 -0.13 -25.18 -14.51
CA THR A 51 -1.47 -24.59 -14.40
C THR A 51 -2.45 -25.66 -13.94
N ILE A 52 -3.18 -25.38 -12.86
CA ILE A 52 -4.26 -26.25 -12.41
C ILE A 52 -5.53 -25.81 -13.12
N PRO A 53 -6.19 -26.69 -13.89
CA PRO A 53 -7.48 -26.36 -14.48
C PRO A 53 -8.56 -26.38 -13.39
N LEU A 54 -8.68 -25.28 -12.65
CA LEU A 54 -9.80 -25.04 -11.74
C LEU A 54 -10.92 -24.38 -12.54
N ARG A 55 -12.11 -24.98 -12.56
CA ARG A 55 -13.27 -24.35 -13.16
C ARG A 55 -13.76 -23.23 -12.25
N ASP A 56 -14.17 -22.12 -12.86
CA ASP A 56 -14.83 -21.00 -12.18
C ASP A 56 -14.02 -20.43 -10.99
N LEU A 57 -12.68 -20.44 -11.10
CA LEU A 57 -11.84 -19.86 -10.08
C LEU A 57 -12.06 -18.34 -10.01
N SER A 58 -12.64 -17.89 -8.92
CA SER A 58 -12.78 -16.46 -8.59
C SER A 58 -12.01 -16.12 -7.33
N LEU A 59 -11.48 -14.89 -7.28
CA LEU A 59 -10.84 -14.30 -6.12
C LEU A 59 -11.50 -12.98 -5.81
N ASN A 60 -12.06 -12.87 -4.61
CA ASN A 60 -12.53 -11.61 -4.06
C ASN A 60 -11.54 -11.16 -3.00
N ARG A 61 -10.95 -9.97 -3.19
CA ARG A 61 -9.95 -9.41 -2.29
C ARG A 61 -10.43 -8.09 -1.71
N ARG A 62 -10.33 -7.97 -0.38
CA ARG A 62 -10.51 -6.71 0.34
C ARG A 62 -9.22 -6.35 1.04
N TYR A 63 -8.77 -5.15 0.82
CA TYR A 63 -7.56 -4.60 1.41
C TYR A 63 -7.88 -3.29 2.14
N LEU A 64 -7.49 -3.20 3.40
CA LEU A 64 -7.56 -2.00 4.20
C LEU A 64 -6.18 -1.77 4.82
N GLU A 65 -5.61 -0.61 4.56
CA GLU A 65 -4.34 -0.15 5.13
C GLU A 65 -4.55 1.20 5.80
N TRP A 66 -3.93 1.39 6.94
CA TRP A 66 -3.77 2.69 7.53
C TRP A 66 -2.31 2.92 7.91
N ALA A 67 -1.88 4.17 7.79
CA ALA A 67 -0.50 4.57 7.96
C ALA A 67 -0.44 5.89 8.72
N VAL A 68 0.50 5.99 9.64
CA VAL A 68 0.76 7.20 10.43
C VAL A 68 2.26 7.50 10.36
N PRO A 69 2.71 8.33 9.41
CA PRO A 69 4.06 8.86 9.40
C PRO A 69 4.21 9.97 10.44
N VAL A 70 5.34 10.04 11.11
CA VAL A 70 5.78 11.19 11.91
C VAL A 70 7.19 11.51 11.45
N VAL A 71 7.39 12.71 10.93
CA VAL A 71 8.66 13.13 10.35
C VAL A 71 9.09 14.46 10.95
N ALA A 72 10.40 14.63 11.07
CA ALA A 72 11.06 15.90 11.38
C ALA A 72 11.92 16.30 10.18
N GLY A 73 11.89 17.55 9.81
CA GLY A 73 12.62 18.08 8.67
C GLY A 73 13.27 19.42 8.95
N TYR A 74 14.24 19.76 8.11
CA TYR A 74 15.00 20.99 8.21
C TYR A 74 15.10 21.68 6.84
N ALA A 75 14.68 22.95 6.77
CA ALA A 75 14.71 23.73 5.54
C ALA A 75 16.11 24.34 5.29
N LEU A 76 16.69 23.99 4.16
CA LEU A 76 17.97 24.51 3.63
C LEU A 76 17.68 25.24 2.30
N GLY A 77 17.04 26.40 2.40
CA GLY A 77 16.50 27.07 1.22
C GLY A 77 15.42 26.20 0.55
N ASN A 78 15.58 25.93 -0.74
CA ASN A 78 14.64 25.10 -1.50
C ASN A 78 14.77 23.60 -1.24
N PHE A 79 15.78 23.17 -0.49
CA PHE A 79 16.06 21.76 -0.20
C PHE A 79 15.63 21.44 1.23
N VAL A 80 14.76 20.46 1.38
CA VAL A 80 14.14 20.10 2.66
C VAL A 80 14.30 18.61 2.94
N PRO A 81 15.45 18.20 3.53
CA PRO A 81 15.60 16.84 4.03
C PRO A 81 14.72 16.59 5.24
N TYR A 82 14.23 15.37 5.37
CA TYR A 82 13.45 14.93 6.51
C TYR A 82 13.71 13.46 6.83
N ALA A 83 13.49 13.11 8.08
CA ALA A 83 13.54 11.74 8.56
C ALA A 83 12.47 11.51 9.63
N GLY A 84 12.10 10.25 9.84
CA GLY A 84 11.09 9.92 10.82
C GLY A 84 10.76 8.45 10.92
N ILE A 85 9.59 8.18 11.43
CA ILE A 85 9.02 6.84 11.58
C ILE A 85 7.67 6.77 10.87
N LEU A 86 7.37 5.60 10.33
CA LEU A 86 6.09 5.25 9.76
C LEU A 86 5.53 4.06 10.52
N TYR A 87 4.39 4.24 11.17
CA TYR A 87 3.57 3.14 11.61
C TYR A 87 2.57 2.81 10.49
N LYS A 88 2.55 1.54 10.09
CA LYS A 88 1.71 1.06 9.00
C LYS A 88 1.11 -0.29 9.36
N ASP A 89 -0.19 -0.41 9.28
CA ASP A 89 -0.91 -1.66 9.49
C ASP A 89 -1.85 -1.92 8.33
N TYR A 90 -2.04 -3.19 7.99
CA TYR A 90 -3.00 -3.58 6.98
C TYR A 90 -3.69 -4.90 7.33
N THR A 91 -4.90 -5.00 6.85
CA THR A 91 -5.68 -6.24 6.81
C THR A 91 -6.06 -6.53 5.36
N MET A 92 -5.73 -7.72 4.90
CA MET A 92 -6.13 -8.22 3.58
C MET A 92 -6.94 -9.49 3.77
N LYS A 93 -8.13 -9.51 3.21
CA LYS A 93 -9.03 -10.67 3.22
C LYS A 93 -9.18 -11.16 1.79
N ASP A 94 -8.80 -12.41 1.57
CA ASP A 94 -8.92 -13.09 0.30
C ASP A 94 -9.96 -14.20 0.43
N ARG A 95 -10.91 -14.23 -0.49
CA ARG A 95 -11.87 -15.32 -0.65
C ARG A 95 -11.69 -15.94 -2.01
N TYR A 96 -11.30 -17.20 -1.99
CA TYR A 96 -11.19 -18.03 -3.19
C TYR A 96 -12.45 -18.90 -3.31
N GLU A 97 -13.00 -18.96 -4.50
CA GLU A 97 -14.12 -19.84 -4.81
C GLU A 97 -13.84 -20.56 -6.13
N PHE A 98 -13.97 -21.89 -6.15
CA PHE A 98 -13.77 -22.70 -7.35
C PHE A 98 -14.60 -23.97 -7.30
N THR A 99 -14.89 -24.52 -8.48
CA THR A 99 -15.63 -25.77 -8.63
C THR A 99 -14.67 -26.94 -8.82
N LYS A 100 -14.85 -27.98 -8.03
CA LYS A 100 -14.12 -29.24 -8.13
C LYS A 100 -15.11 -30.39 -8.37
N THR A 101 -14.87 -31.16 -9.43
CA THR A 101 -15.66 -32.37 -9.72
C THR A 101 -15.03 -33.57 -9.00
N TYR A 102 -15.80 -34.27 -8.20
CA TYR A 102 -15.42 -35.53 -7.56
C TYR A 102 -16.53 -36.59 -7.72
N ALA A 103 -16.15 -37.78 -8.15
CA ALA A 103 -17.09 -38.89 -8.41
C ALA A 103 -18.26 -38.54 -9.35
N GLY A 104 -18.06 -37.59 -10.28
CA GLY A 104 -19.08 -37.13 -11.22
C GLY A 104 -20.00 -36.03 -10.70
N GLU A 105 -19.84 -35.61 -9.47
CA GLU A 105 -20.58 -34.49 -8.87
C GLU A 105 -19.69 -33.26 -8.72
N ASP A 106 -20.26 -32.05 -8.90
CA ASP A 106 -19.56 -30.78 -8.78
C ASP A 106 -19.74 -30.18 -7.37
N TYR A 107 -18.63 -29.89 -6.74
CA TYR A 107 -18.59 -29.27 -5.41
C TYR A 107 -17.95 -27.87 -5.48
N THR A 108 -18.63 -26.88 -4.95
CA THR A 108 -18.05 -25.54 -4.77
C THR A 108 -17.19 -25.51 -3.52
N VAL A 109 -15.91 -25.23 -3.69
CA VAL A 109 -14.95 -25.07 -2.60
C VAL A 109 -14.74 -23.59 -2.37
N ARG A 110 -14.88 -23.14 -1.12
CA ARG A 110 -14.61 -21.76 -0.68
C ARG A 110 -13.53 -21.78 0.37
N ILE A 111 -12.53 -20.90 0.18
CA ILE A 111 -11.42 -20.71 1.10
C ILE A 111 -11.36 -19.22 1.46
N ASP A 112 -11.48 -18.92 2.75
CA ASP A 112 -11.35 -17.56 3.29
C ASP A 112 -9.99 -17.44 4.03
N GLU A 113 -9.16 -16.49 3.61
CA GLU A 113 -7.86 -16.21 4.22
C GLU A 113 -7.79 -14.76 4.70
N THR A 114 -7.20 -14.54 5.86
CA THR A 114 -6.98 -13.20 6.38
C THR A 114 -5.50 -12.98 6.70
N PHE A 115 -4.94 -11.93 6.14
CA PHE A 115 -3.55 -11.55 6.31
C PHE A 115 -3.46 -10.23 7.06
N HIS A 116 -2.50 -10.14 7.98
CA HIS A 116 -2.19 -8.94 8.75
C HIS A 116 -0.71 -8.54 8.58
N ALA A 117 -0.41 -7.28 8.80
CA ALA A 117 0.97 -6.81 8.80
C ALA A 117 1.75 -7.46 9.97
N ARG A 118 2.85 -8.13 9.65
CA ARG A 118 3.78 -8.69 10.67
C ARG A 118 4.68 -7.62 11.27
N HIS A 119 5.09 -6.66 10.47
CA HIS A 119 5.94 -5.54 10.87
C HIS A 119 5.18 -4.26 10.58
N LYS A 120 5.08 -3.40 11.58
CA LYS A 120 4.26 -2.20 11.54
C LYS A 120 5.07 -0.91 11.62
N LEU A 121 6.33 -0.99 12.02
CA LEU A 121 7.23 0.17 12.14
C LEU A 121 8.30 0.14 11.06
N TYR A 122 8.51 1.30 10.43
CA TYR A 122 9.49 1.55 9.40
C TYR A 122 10.20 2.87 9.70
N ALA A 123 11.50 2.95 9.39
CA ALA A 123 12.19 4.23 9.31
C ALA A 123 11.79 4.91 8.00
N LEU A 124 11.63 6.23 8.04
CA LEU A 124 11.39 7.08 6.88
C LEU A 124 12.57 8.02 6.71
N ALA A 125 13.00 8.24 5.48
CA ALA A 125 13.88 9.34 5.13
C ALA A 125 13.55 9.84 3.73
N GLY A 126 13.72 11.13 3.50
CA GLY A 126 13.44 11.70 2.20
C GLY A 126 13.95 13.13 2.09
N VAL A 127 13.73 13.68 0.91
CA VAL A 127 14.05 15.06 0.59
C VAL A 127 13.00 15.61 -0.35
N ASN A 128 12.58 16.84 -0.10
CA ASN A 128 11.78 17.64 -1.02
C ASN A 128 12.63 18.78 -1.57
N TYR A 129 12.49 19.05 -2.85
CA TYR A 129 13.08 20.21 -3.50
C TYR A 129 11.96 21.08 -4.08
N PHE A 130 11.87 22.32 -3.62
CA PHE A 130 10.88 23.29 -4.06
C PHE A 130 11.39 24.03 -5.30
N LEU A 131 10.71 23.82 -6.43
CA LEU A 131 10.96 24.52 -7.69
C LEU A 131 10.35 25.93 -7.67
N ALA A 132 9.22 26.05 -7.00
CA ALA A 132 8.46 27.27 -6.73
C ALA A 132 7.67 27.08 -5.43
N ASP A 133 7.03 28.14 -4.93
CA ASP A 133 6.26 28.08 -3.68
C ASP A 133 5.15 27.02 -3.69
N ASN A 134 4.64 26.72 -4.87
CA ASN A 134 3.55 25.79 -5.08
C ASN A 134 3.95 24.49 -5.84
N ILE A 135 5.22 24.31 -6.18
CA ILE A 135 5.69 23.14 -6.94
C ILE A 135 6.88 22.50 -6.24
N SER A 136 6.80 21.21 -5.94
CA SER A 136 7.91 20.47 -5.37
C SER A 136 8.11 19.09 -5.98
N LEU A 137 9.37 18.65 -5.99
CA LEU A 137 9.79 17.29 -6.29
C LEU A 137 10.29 16.64 -5.00
N GLY A 138 9.89 15.41 -4.76
CA GLY A 138 10.32 14.67 -3.58
C GLY A 138 10.80 13.27 -3.91
N VAL A 139 11.79 12.82 -3.14
CA VAL A 139 12.20 11.42 -3.08
C VAL A 139 12.14 10.98 -1.64
N ASN A 140 11.45 9.89 -1.38
CA ASN A 140 11.43 9.31 -0.04
C ASN A 140 11.62 7.80 -0.08
N GLY A 141 12.14 7.26 1.01
CA GLY A 141 12.28 5.84 1.23
C GLY A 141 11.73 5.42 2.57
N SER A 142 11.12 4.25 2.61
CA SER A 142 10.81 3.58 3.86
C SER A 142 11.69 2.35 4.03
N PHE A 143 12.27 2.20 5.21
CA PHE A 143 13.26 1.18 5.53
C PHE A 143 12.77 0.31 6.67
N GLY A 144 12.76 -0.99 6.45
CA GLY A 144 12.32 -2.00 7.38
C GLY A 144 12.54 -3.38 6.77
N LYS A 145 11.74 -4.35 7.13
CA LYS A 145 11.83 -5.69 6.52
C LYS A 145 11.50 -5.67 5.01
N ARG A 146 10.69 -4.72 4.56
CA ARG A 146 10.49 -4.39 3.15
C ARG A 146 10.89 -2.94 2.96
N GLN A 147 11.65 -2.69 1.91
CA GLN A 147 12.09 -1.35 1.54
C GLN A 147 11.25 -0.84 0.38
N SER A 148 10.96 0.45 0.38
CA SER A 148 10.33 1.11 -0.74
C SER A 148 10.96 2.47 -0.98
N VAL A 149 11.02 2.87 -2.25
CA VAL A 149 11.41 4.21 -2.67
C VAL A 149 10.28 4.78 -3.50
N GLN A 150 9.95 6.03 -3.27
CA GLN A 150 8.89 6.75 -3.98
C GLN A 150 9.42 8.08 -4.50
N LEU A 151 9.02 8.40 -5.72
CA LEU A 151 9.16 9.72 -6.32
C LEU A 151 7.81 10.44 -6.21
N GLN A 152 7.84 11.71 -5.83
CA GLN A 152 6.64 12.53 -5.67
C GLN A 152 6.79 13.82 -6.46
N PHE A 153 5.73 14.22 -7.11
CA PHE A 153 5.57 15.53 -7.72
C PHE A 153 4.31 16.16 -7.14
N ASN A 154 4.45 17.31 -6.50
CA ASN A 154 3.34 17.99 -5.84
C ASN A 154 3.14 19.36 -6.46
N ILE A 155 1.86 19.69 -6.69
CA ILE A 155 1.42 21.03 -7.08
C ILE A 155 0.34 21.42 -6.07
N SER A 156 0.49 22.59 -5.44
CA SER A 156 -0.52 23.18 -4.57
C SER A 156 -1.19 24.37 -5.29
N PHE A 157 -2.48 24.53 -5.09
CA PHE A 157 -3.29 25.60 -5.69
C PHE A 157 -3.81 26.53 -4.61
#